data_ec99a4e513e08aa6273dbd8ab944af7c
#
_entry.id   ec99a4e513e08aa6273dbd8ab944af7c
#
_cell.length_a   1.000
_cell.length_b   1.000
_cell.length_c   1.000
_cell.angle_alpha   90.00
_cell.angle_beta   90.00
_cell.angle_gamma   90.00
#
_symmetry.space_group_name_H-M   'P 1'
#
loop_
_entity.id
_entity.type
_entity.pdbx_description
1 polymer ?
#
loop_
_entity_poly.entity_id
_entity_poly.type
_entity_poly.pdbx_seq_one_letter_code
_entity_poly.pdbx_strand_id
1 'polypeptide(L)'
;MRAYIKYIICIAALESLPLGGRLVGAQTLSQNTISTIAKSDPLIITGAVGTQNTYYHSSLGSGYRSPWANSLYANLNVSVYGISMPFAFYYSNNNSSFSFPHFSFHIDPTYKNWRGHFGRSNMGMSSYLMNMSFNGIGLEYNSSKLRFGAFYGELRNAINDDPSDPSARPPQYRRLGWGFKAGVGSGRNFIDLYLLRAYDQLNSVAPQWQQRINPQDNVAIALKGGLGLTKWLSLRGNLAWSAFSSDKRAERVHSDQLDRWDKVFEARYTSLMRIAGDISANLTLKNFNTSIFYRMVQPDYTTLGLYYTSNNYQSLGINASTTLLNRVALNVNFSGQEDNITRSQLYTTRGFVYSASASAPIIDNLQVAVGYNGYRQLQSDGKAHVNDSTRVNRIMHSLYVTPTYTLDGERMAHTVSLTANYTQNKDLNRFATGVSDVKTMALGLSHAMEVKAWEMSFTTSLSHQQSDGYQTRYTSDVLSFSTGRSFLKKKNLSTSATVSLCYNDIRDQQRNLSLGIDLSAGYTLAKVHQFSFSAGFNKYSDTNISADRTSMGTTEVTASLGYNYTFTLLHLKRKGKVNSEGKSE
;
A
#
# COMPACT_ATOMS: atom_id res chain seq x y z
N MET A 1 -20.85 -15.04 -36.45
CA MET A 1 -20.28 -15.20 -35.11
C MET A 1 -19.28 -16.35 -34.96
N ARG A 2 -19.55 -17.61 -35.41
CA ARG A 2 -18.58 -18.72 -35.37
C ARG A 2 -17.30 -18.50 -36.22
N ALA A 3 -17.35 -17.75 -37.29
CA ALA A 3 -16.19 -17.44 -38.15
C ALA A 3 -15.24 -16.42 -37.53
N TYR A 4 -15.76 -15.38 -36.86
CA TYR A 4 -14.94 -14.35 -36.22
C TYR A 4 -14.18 -14.85 -34.97
N ILE A 5 -14.77 -15.82 -34.25
CA ILE A 5 -14.11 -16.43 -33.07
C ILE A 5 -12.89 -17.28 -33.50
N LYS A 6 -12.95 -17.92 -34.69
CA LYS A 6 -11.78 -18.62 -35.26
C LYS A 6 -10.64 -17.65 -35.61
N TYR A 7 -10.93 -16.41 -36.06
CA TYR A 7 -9.91 -15.42 -36.38
C TYR A 7 -9.22 -14.84 -35.12
N ILE A 8 -9.96 -14.59 -34.05
CA ILE A 8 -9.38 -14.14 -32.78
C ILE A 8 -8.49 -15.22 -32.16
N ILE A 9 -8.86 -16.47 -32.27
CA ILE A 9 -8.04 -17.61 -31.81
C ILE A 9 -6.80 -17.80 -32.69
N CYS A 10 -6.88 -17.53 -34.01
CA CYS A 10 -5.74 -17.59 -34.91
C CYS A 10 -4.74 -16.43 -34.70
N ILE A 11 -5.19 -15.22 -34.37
CA ILE A 11 -4.28 -14.09 -34.12
C ILE A 11 -3.50 -14.30 -32.81
N ALA A 12 -4.11 -14.85 -31.78
CA ALA A 12 -3.40 -15.21 -30.54
C ALA A 12 -2.44 -16.39 -30.69
N ALA A 13 -2.57 -17.20 -31.76
CA ALA A 13 -1.69 -18.32 -32.05
C ALA A 13 -0.54 -18.01 -33.02
N LEU A 14 -0.61 -16.93 -33.79
CA LEU A 14 0.39 -16.59 -34.82
C LEU A 14 1.55 -15.74 -34.30
N GLU A 15 1.46 -15.12 -33.13
CA GLU A 15 2.56 -14.29 -32.58
C GLU A 15 3.50 -15.05 -31.61
N SER A 16 3.39 -16.37 -31.50
CA SER A 16 4.26 -17.18 -30.64
C SER A 16 5.23 -18.08 -31.41
N LEU A 17 5.88 -17.56 -32.45
CA LEU A 17 6.95 -18.28 -33.13
C LEU A 17 8.32 -17.85 -32.57
N PRO A 18 9.01 -18.70 -31.81
CA PRO A 18 10.43 -18.49 -31.53
C PRO A 18 11.26 -19.00 -32.69
N LEU A 19 12.14 -18.19 -33.18
CA LEU A 19 13.19 -18.55 -34.13
C LEU A 19 14.11 -19.64 -33.55
N GLY A 20 14.03 -20.81 -34.11
CA GLY A 20 15.10 -21.81 -34.11
C GLY A 20 15.27 -22.66 -32.84
N GLY A 21 14.42 -23.65 -32.63
CA GLY A 21 14.64 -24.77 -31.70
C GLY A 21 13.55 -25.82 -31.80
N ARG A 22 13.90 -27.09 -31.97
CA ARG A 22 12.97 -28.22 -32.15
C ARG A 22 11.87 -28.26 -31.08
N LEU A 23 10.64 -28.01 -31.46
CA LEU A 23 9.42 -28.01 -30.67
C LEU A 23 8.83 -29.44 -30.55
N VAL A 24 9.24 -30.21 -29.56
CA VAL A 24 8.55 -31.45 -29.21
C VAL A 24 7.45 -31.25 -28.14
N GLY A 25 7.38 -30.06 -27.50
CA GLY A 25 6.40 -29.74 -26.44
C GLY A 25 5.16 -28.94 -26.85
N ALA A 26 5.14 -28.34 -28.04
CA ALA A 26 4.07 -27.40 -28.43
C ALA A 26 2.74 -28.05 -28.83
N GLN A 27 2.76 -29.27 -29.35
CA GLN A 27 1.53 -29.94 -29.80
C GLN A 27 0.63 -30.43 -28.65
N THR A 28 1.22 -30.84 -27.52
CA THR A 28 0.44 -31.29 -26.34
C THR A 28 -0.16 -30.11 -25.56
N LEU A 29 0.46 -28.94 -25.58
CA LEU A 29 -0.08 -27.72 -24.95
C LEU A 29 -1.31 -27.18 -25.68
N SER A 30 -1.37 -27.28 -27.01
CA SER A 30 -2.50 -26.78 -27.81
C SER A 30 -3.77 -27.62 -27.63
N GLN A 31 -3.69 -28.95 -27.61
CA GLN A 31 -4.85 -29.83 -27.45
C GLN A 31 -5.47 -29.75 -26.06
N ASN A 32 -4.67 -29.73 -25.01
CA ASN A 32 -5.16 -29.54 -23.64
C ASN A 32 -5.78 -28.17 -23.40
N THR A 33 -5.27 -27.13 -24.06
CA THR A 33 -5.79 -25.76 -23.99
C THR A 33 -7.14 -25.67 -24.70
N ILE A 34 -7.25 -26.19 -25.92
CA ILE A 34 -8.50 -26.22 -26.70
C ILE A 34 -9.56 -27.06 -25.99
N SER A 35 -9.20 -28.22 -25.41
CA SER A 35 -10.13 -29.06 -24.67
C SER A 35 -10.64 -28.38 -23.37
N THR A 36 -9.82 -27.58 -22.70
CA THR A 36 -10.24 -26.87 -21.50
C THR A 36 -11.15 -25.69 -21.84
N ILE A 37 -10.84 -24.90 -22.88
CA ILE A 37 -11.73 -23.87 -23.43
C ILE A 37 -13.05 -24.48 -23.85
N ALA A 38 -13.02 -25.62 -24.55
CA ALA A 38 -14.21 -26.31 -24.99
C ALA A 38 -15.07 -26.91 -23.87
N LYS A 39 -14.52 -27.06 -22.65
CA LYS A 39 -15.25 -27.54 -21.45
C LYS A 39 -15.81 -26.42 -20.59
N SER A 40 -15.40 -25.18 -20.79
CA SER A 40 -15.86 -24.02 -20.03
C SER A 40 -17.20 -23.50 -20.55
N ASP A 41 -17.95 -22.82 -19.68
CA ASP A 41 -19.21 -22.19 -20.09
C ASP A 41 -18.94 -21.09 -21.14
N PRO A 42 -19.81 -20.99 -22.17
CA PRO A 42 -19.59 -20.06 -23.29
C PRO A 42 -19.52 -18.61 -22.89
N LEU A 43 -20.37 -18.19 -21.94
CA LEU A 43 -20.40 -16.79 -21.48
C LEU A 43 -20.99 -16.70 -20.08
N ILE A 44 -20.27 -16.04 -19.19
CA ILE A 44 -20.75 -15.66 -17.87
C ILE A 44 -20.46 -14.17 -17.70
N ILE A 45 -21.48 -13.38 -17.33
CA ILE A 45 -21.34 -11.96 -17.01
C ILE A 45 -21.82 -11.78 -15.57
N THR A 46 -20.89 -11.44 -14.71
CA THR A 46 -21.15 -11.10 -13.29
C THR A 46 -20.64 -9.71 -13.01
N GLY A 47 -21.17 -9.09 -12.00
CA GLY A 47 -20.63 -7.77 -11.62
C GLY A 47 -21.27 -7.17 -10.39
N ALA A 48 -20.80 -5.97 -10.10
CA ALA A 48 -21.37 -5.10 -9.10
C ALA A 48 -21.39 -3.67 -9.63
N VAL A 49 -22.47 -2.96 -9.36
CA VAL A 49 -22.56 -1.52 -9.57
C VAL A 49 -22.98 -0.88 -8.27
N GLY A 50 -22.41 0.27 -7.98
CA GLY A 50 -22.74 0.94 -6.73
C GLY A 50 -22.50 2.44 -6.80
N THR A 51 -23.12 3.12 -5.86
CA THR A 51 -22.96 4.55 -5.64
C THR A 51 -22.77 4.83 -4.16
N GLN A 52 -22.02 5.86 -3.88
CA GLN A 52 -21.87 6.40 -2.53
C GLN A 52 -22.04 7.91 -2.60
N ASN A 53 -22.95 8.41 -1.77
CA ASN A 53 -23.26 9.82 -1.66
C ASN A 53 -22.95 10.24 -0.22
N THR A 54 -22.13 11.26 -0.06
CA THR A 54 -21.72 11.76 1.25
C THR A 54 -22.06 13.23 1.34
N TYR A 55 -22.76 13.59 2.40
CA TYR A 55 -23.02 14.96 2.79
C TYR A 55 -22.09 15.34 3.94
N TYR A 56 -21.51 16.53 3.87
CA TYR A 56 -20.68 17.11 4.91
C TYR A 56 -21.09 18.56 5.19
N HIS A 57 -21.24 18.88 6.46
CA HIS A 57 -21.49 20.24 6.92
C HIS A 57 -20.61 20.55 8.12
N SER A 58 -20.03 21.74 8.15
CA SER A 58 -19.31 22.30 9.29
C SER A 58 -19.81 23.71 9.59
N SER A 59 -19.97 24.03 10.86
CA SER A 59 -20.36 25.38 11.31
C SER A 59 -19.31 26.46 11.00
N LEU A 60 -18.07 26.06 10.72
CA LEU A 60 -16.98 26.96 10.28
C LEU A 60 -16.97 27.16 8.75
N GLY A 61 -17.94 26.61 8.03
CA GLY A 61 -17.96 26.56 6.58
C GLY A 61 -17.30 25.30 6.02
N SER A 62 -17.53 25.03 4.74
CA SER A 62 -17.04 23.80 4.08
C SER A 62 -15.54 23.79 3.82
N GLY A 63 -14.86 24.93 3.95
CA GLY A 63 -13.44 25.06 3.63
C GLY A 63 -13.14 24.55 2.21
N TYR A 64 -12.20 23.63 2.10
CA TYR A 64 -11.84 22.96 0.84
C TYR A 64 -12.69 21.71 0.52
N ARG A 65 -13.67 21.37 1.35
CA ARG A 65 -14.47 20.16 1.21
C ARG A 65 -15.81 20.46 0.55
N SER A 66 -16.13 19.78 -0.57
CA SER A 66 -17.45 19.90 -1.17
C SER A 66 -18.53 19.40 -0.19
N PRO A 67 -19.64 20.15 0.00
CA PRO A 67 -20.75 19.68 0.83
C PRO A 67 -21.34 18.36 0.37
N TRP A 68 -21.31 18.08 -0.93
CA TRP A 68 -21.76 16.84 -1.52
C TRP A 68 -20.65 16.16 -2.31
N ALA A 69 -20.31 14.96 -1.88
CA ALA A 69 -19.38 14.07 -2.59
C ALA A 69 -20.17 12.85 -3.08
N ASN A 70 -20.18 12.66 -4.40
CA ASN A 70 -20.86 11.55 -5.04
C ASN A 70 -19.85 10.70 -5.79
N SER A 71 -19.96 9.40 -5.68
CA SER A 71 -19.16 8.46 -6.45
C SER A 71 -20.04 7.37 -7.07
N LEU A 72 -19.64 6.94 -8.25
CA LEU A 72 -20.24 5.84 -8.99
C LEU A 72 -19.13 4.85 -9.33
N TYR A 73 -19.36 3.58 -9.09
CA TYR A 73 -18.44 2.54 -9.49
C TYR A 73 -19.17 1.35 -10.13
N ALA A 74 -18.49 0.70 -11.05
CA ALA A 74 -18.95 -0.54 -11.65
C ALA A 74 -17.76 -1.49 -11.78
N ASN A 75 -17.93 -2.72 -11.30
CA ASN A 75 -16.99 -3.81 -11.47
C ASN A 75 -17.72 -4.92 -12.21
N LEU A 76 -17.30 -5.23 -13.42
CA LEU A 76 -17.88 -6.27 -14.26
C LEU A 76 -16.83 -7.33 -14.51
N ASN A 77 -17.22 -8.59 -14.50
CA ASN A 77 -16.38 -9.69 -14.96
C ASN A 77 -17.11 -10.43 -16.08
N VAL A 78 -16.57 -10.33 -17.28
CA VAL A 78 -17.04 -11.04 -18.45
C VAL A 78 -16.15 -12.26 -18.66
N SER A 79 -16.66 -13.46 -18.49
CA SER A 79 -15.93 -14.69 -18.74
C SER A 79 -16.43 -15.35 -20.03
N VAL A 80 -15.55 -15.50 -21.01
CA VAL A 80 -15.85 -16.11 -22.31
C VAL A 80 -15.00 -17.36 -22.46
N TYR A 81 -15.63 -18.52 -22.46
CA TYR A 81 -14.93 -19.81 -22.52
C TYR A 81 -13.79 -19.98 -21.51
N GLY A 82 -14.00 -19.45 -20.28
CA GLY A 82 -13.00 -19.51 -19.20
C GLY A 82 -11.93 -18.41 -19.25
N ILE A 83 -11.97 -17.50 -20.23
CA ILE A 83 -11.17 -16.27 -20.23
C ILE A 83 -11.93 -15.25 -19.40
N SER A 84 -11.39 -14.88 -18.25
CA SER A 84 -11.97 -13.87 -17.35
C SER A 84 -11.45 -12.48 -17.73
N MET A 85 -12.36 -11.55 -17.95
CA MET A 85 -12.09 -10.15 -18.32
C MET A 85 -12.75 -9.24 -17.28
N PRO A 86 -12.05 -8.91 -16.17
CA PRO A 86 -12.56 -7.94 -15.22
C PRO A 86 -12.45 -6.53 -15.78
N PHE A 87 -13.53 -5.78 -15.62
CA PHE A 87 -13.64 -4.36 -15.93
C PHE A 87 -13.87 -3.61 -14.63
N ALA A 88 -13.21 -2.49 -14.43
CA ALA A 88 -13.55 -1.58 -13.37
C ALA A 88 -13.67 -0.16 -13.90
N PHE A 89 -14.71 0.52 -13.43
CA PHE A 89 -15.03 1.89 -13.71
C PHE A 89 -15.24 2.60 -12.37
N TYR A 90 -14.68 3.79 -12.25
CA TYR A 90 -14.88 4.66 -11.10
C TYR A 90 -15.00 6.12 -11.56
N TYR A 91 -16.01 6.80 -11.02
CA TYR A 91 -16.22 8.22 -11.19
C TYR A 91 -16.52 8.87 -9.85
N SER A 92 -15.98 10.05 -9.58
CA SER A 92 -16.30 10.87 -8.41
C SER A 92 -16.25 12.34 -8.76
N ASN A 93 -17.18 13.12 -8.17
CA ASN A 93 -17.18 14.59 -8.27
C ASN A 93 -16.39 15.25 -7.12
N ASN A 94 -15.76 14.48 -6.25
CA ASN A 94 -14.99 15.03 -5.15
C ASN A 94 -13.66 15.58 -5.67
N ASN A 95 -13.53 16.92 -5.68
CA ASN A 95 -12.31 17.64 -6.02
C ASN A 95 -11.27 17.58 -4.88
N SER A 96 -10.85 16.39 -4.47
CA SER A 96 -9.65 16.31 -3.64
C SER A 96 -8.46 16.67 -4.53
N SER A 97 -7.67 17.64 -4.13
CA SER A 97 -6.45 18.12 -4.81
C SER A 97 -5.35 17.06 -4.95
N PHE A 98 -5.54 15.87 -4.42
CA PHE A 98 -4.71 14.71 -4.68
C PHE A 98 -5.22 14.00 -5.94
N SER A 99 -4.43 14.04 -6.95
CA SER A 99 -4.45 13.51 -8.33
C SER A 99 -4.97 12.09 -8.54
N PHE A 100 -6.10 11.72 -7.95
CA PHE A 100 -6.85 10.61 -8.49
C PHE A 100 -7.63 11.10 -9.71
N PRO A 101 -7.49 10.49 -10.89
CA PRO A 101 -8.31 10.88 -12.02
C PRO A 101 -9.78 10.70 -11.64
N HIS A 102 -10.60 11.69 -11.97
CA HIS A 102 -12.06 11.62 -11.80
C HIS A 102 -12.66 10.39 -12.51
N PHE A 103 -11.91 9.84 -13.44
CA PHE A 103 -12.25 8.68 -14.25
C PHE A 103 -11.07 7.74 -14.34
N SER A 104 -11.27 6.46 -14.04
CA SER A 104 -10.30 5.39 -14.31
C SER A 104 -11.01 4.18 -14.92
N PHE A 105 -10.34 3.58 -15.90
CA PHE A 105 -10.82 2.40 -16.60
C PHE A 105 -9.70 1.40 -16.78
N HIS A 106 -9.96 0.14 -16.51
CA HIS A 106 -9.04 -0.94 -16.80
C HIS A 106 -9.76 -2.24 -17.16
N ILE A 107 -9.10 -3.06 -17.96
CA ILE A 107 -9.50 -4.42 -18.30
C ILE A 107 -8.28 -5.30 -18.16
N ASP A 108 -8.35 -6.32 -17.31
CA ASP A 108 -7.26 -7.27 -17.08
C ASP A 108 -7.68 -8.71 -17.43
N PRO A 109 -7.79 -9.07 -18.72
CA PRO A 109 -8.18 -10.43 -19.11
C PRO A 109 -7.18 -11.45 -18.57
N THR A 110 -7.71 -12.49 -17.94
CA THR A 110 -6.90 -13.57 -17.38
C THR A 110 -7.35 -14.92 -17.94
N TYR A 111 -6.37 -15.72 -18.34
CA TYR A 111 -6.59 -17.09 -18.74
C TYR A 111 -5.43 -17.99 -18.31
N LYS A 112 -5.67 -18.89 -17.37
CA LYS A 112 -4.63 -19.74 -16.75
C LYS A 112 -3.50 -18.86 -16.18
N ASN A 113 -2.30 -18.95 -16.78
CA ASN A 113 -1.10 -18.20 -16.37
C ASN A 113 -0.92 -16.87 -17.12
N TRP A 114 -1.78 -16.57 -18.08
CA TRP A 114 -1.75 -15.34 -18.85
C TRP A 114 -2.61 -14.27 -18.22
N ARG A 115 -2.12 -13.04 -18.23
CA ARG A 115 -2.85 -11.85 -17.85
C ARG A 115 -2.54 -10.72 -18.82
N GLY A 116 -3.57 -10.18 -19.45
CA GLY A 116 -3.50 -8.95 -20.24
C GLY A 116 -3.71 -7.74 -19.34
N HIS A 117 -3.27 -6.59 -19.79
CA HIS A 117 -3.46 -5.30 -19.14
C HIS A 117 -3.89 -4.28 -20.18
N PHE A 118 -5.03 -3.62 -19.98
CA PHE A 118 -5.55 -2.56 -20.85
C PHE A 118 -6.07 -1.42 -20.00
N GLY A 119 -5.61 -0.19 -20.27
CA GLY A 119 -5.92 0.98 -19.46
C GLY A 119 -5.01 1.09 -18.24
N ARG A 120 -5.53 1.58 -17.10
CA ARG A 120 -4.73 1.83 -15.90
C ARG A 120 -4.47 0.53 -15.13
N SER A 121 -3.28 0.01 -15.23
CA SER A 121 -2.91 -1.29 -14.70
C SER A 121 -1.54 -1.30 -14.02
N ASN A 122 -1.22 -2.39 -13.34
CA ASN A 122 0.06 -2.61 -12.67
C ASN A 122 0.66 -3.93 -13.11
N MET A 123 1.96 -3.90 -13.45
CA MET A 123 2.76 -5.10 -13.67
C MET A 123 3.78 -5.24 -12.54
N GLY A 124 3.87 -6.42 -11.94
CA GLY A 124 4.85 -6.70 -10.88
C GLY A 124 6.28 -6.66 -11.40
N MET A 125 6.99 -5.57 -11.10
CA MET A 125 8.40 -5.34 -11.43
C MET A 125 9.28 -5.41 -10.18
N SER A 126 10.59 -5.23 -10.32
CA SER A 126 11.47 -5.03 -9.16
C SER A 126 11.08 -3.76 -8.40
N SER A 127 11.10 -3.83 -7.06
CA SER A 127 10.81 -2.70 -6.18
C SER A 127 11.76 -1.51 -6.34
N TYR A 128 12.93 -1.73 -6.93
CA TYR A 128 13.87 -0.68 -7.26
C TYR A 128 13.62 -0.05 -8.63
N LEU A 129 12.80 -0.64 -9.49
CA LEU A 129 12.51 -0.12 -10.83
C LEU A 129 11.17 0.59 -10.91
N MET A 130 10.11 -0.06 -10.44
CA MET A 130 8.75 0.44 -10.67
C MET A 130 7.78 0.00 -9.56
N ASN A 131 7.03 0.97 -9.05
CA ASN A 131 5.85 0.77 -8.22
C ASN A 131 4.64 1.60 -8.70
N MET A 132 4.82 2.34 -9.81
CA MET A 132 3.76 3.12 -10.43
C MET A 132 2.86 2.26 -11.29
N SER A 133 1.58 2.64 -11.40
CA SER A 133 0.69 2.12 -12.44
C SER A 133 1.00 2.78 -13.78
N PHE A 134 0.71 2.07 -14.86
CA PHE A 134 0.74 2.63 -16.21
C PHE A 134 -0.68 2.67 -16.80
N ASN A 135 -0.92 3.60 -17.70
CA ASN A 135 -2.14 3.66 -18.50
C ASN A 135 -1.77 3.28 -19.94
N GLY A 136 -2.11 2.07 -20.34
CA GLY A 136 -1.63 1.53 -21.61
C GLY A 136 -2.03 0.08 -21.83
N ILE A 137 -1.10 -0.70 -22.39
CA ILE A 137 -1.28 -2.11 -22.68
C ILE A 137 -0.14 -2.94 -22.09
N GLY A 138 -0.44 -4.17 -21.73
CA GLY A 138 0.57 -5.11 -21.23
C GLY A 138 0.11 -6.56 -21.33
N LEU A 139 1.06 -7.46 -21.27
CA LEU A 139 0.83 -8.89 -21.24
C LEU A 139 1.81 -9.57 -20.30
N GLU A 140 1.30 -10.42 -19.44
CA GLU A 140 2.09 -11.24 -18.52
C GLU A 140 1.77 -12.73 -18.69
N TYR A 141 2.81 -13.54 -18.53
CA TYR A 141 2.71 -14.96 -18.30
C TYR A 141 3.41 -15.30 -16.97
N ASN A 142 2.66 -15.84 -16.02
CA ASN A 142 3.16 -16.18 -14.69
C ASN A 142 2.81 -17.64 -14.36
N SER A 143 3.71 -18.58 -14.66
CA SER A 143 3.62 -19.94 -14.16
C SER A 143 4.53 -20.13 -12.93
N SER A 144 4.43 -21.29 -12.30
CA SER A 144 5.30 -21.61 -11.16
C SER A 144 6.79 -21.66 -11.53
N LYS A 145 7.14 -21.91 -12.78
CA LYS A 145 8.52 -22.10 -13.25
C LYS A 145 9.01 -21.03 -14.21
N LEU A 146 8.10 -20.42 -14.98
CA LEU A 146 8.43 -19.46 -16.03
C LEU A 146 7.58 -18.21 -15.88
N ARG A 147 8.21 -17.06 -15.92
CA ARG A 147 7.58 -15.74 -15.85
C ARG A 147 8.12 -14.86 -16.94
N PHE A 148 7.27 -14.23 -17.70
CA PHE A 148 7.65 -13.17 -18.62
C PHE A 148 6.50 -12.18 -18.79
N GLY A 149 6.80 -10.97 -19.22
CA GLY A 149 5.79 -9.96 -19.47
C GLY A 149 6.40 -8.69 -20.03
N ALA A 150 5.55 -7.92 -20.68
CA ALA A 150 5.90 -6.60 -21.18
C ALA A 150 4.73 -5.66 -21.10
N PHE A 151 4.99 -4.38 -20.93
CA PHE A 151 3.99 -3.32 -21.01
C PHE A 151 4.51 -2.10 -21.76
N TYR A 152 3.59 -1.31 -22.28
CA TYR A 152 3.80 0.02 -22.82
C TYR A 152 2.66 0.93 -22.39
N GLY A 153 2.97 2.12 -21.90
CA GLY A 153 1.93 3.05 -21.48
C GLY A 153 2.45 4.34 -20.88
N GLU A 154 1.51 5.16 -20.49
CA GLU A 154 1.74 6.41 -19.80
C GLU A 154 1.89 6.16 -18.30
N LEU A 155 3.00 6.61 -17.71
CA LEU A 155 3.29 6.51 -16.29
C LEU A 155 2.83 7.75 -15.52
N ARG A 156 2.72 8.90 -16.21
CA ARG A 156 2.34 10.18 -15.61
C ARG A 156 1.73 11.10 -16.66
N ASN A 157 0.58 11.70 -16.36
CA ASN A 157 -0.09 12.67 -17.24
C ASN A 157 0.64 14.02 -17.25
N ALA A 158 0.50 14.78 -18.34
CA ALA A 158 0.93 16.17 -18.36
C ALA A 158 0.00 17.03 -17.47
N ILE A 159 0.58 18.07 -16.84
CA ILE A 159 -0.16 19.14 -16.17
C ILE A 159 0.25 20.45 -16.81
N ASN A 160 -0.76 21.20 -17.30
CA ASN A 160 -0.62 22.49 -18.00
C ASN A 160 -1.61 23.52 -17.42
N ASP A 161 -1.80 23.52 -16.10
CA ASP A 161 -2.72 24.46 -15.45
C ASP A 161 -2.27 25.90 -15.69
N ASP A 162 -3.22 26.83 -15.69
CA ASP A 162 -2.93 28.26 -15.91
C ASP A 162 -2.05 28.78 -14.76
N PRO A 163 -0.89 29.38 -15.05
CA PRO A 163 0.00 29.92 -14.02
C PRO A 163 -0.58 31.11 -13.23
N SER A 164 -1.63 31.73 -13.74
CA SER A 164 -2.32 32.82 -13.06
C SER A 164 -3.35 32.35 -12.02
N ASP A 165 -3.72 31.06 -12.05
CA ASP A 165 -4.61 30.47 -11.06
C ASP A 165 -3.83 30.13 -9.75
N PRO A 166 -4.19 30.72 -8.60
CA PRO A 166 -3.58 30.40 -7.31
C PRO A 166 -3.70 28.92 -6.90
N SER A 167 -4.67 28.20 -7.46
CA SER A 167 -4.89 26.77 -7.24
C SER A 167 -4.20 25.88 -8.29
N ALA A 168 -3.43 26.44 -9.23
CA ALA A 168 -2.73 25.72 -10.28
C ALA A 168 -1.78 24.66 -9.70
N ARG A 169 -1.90 23.46 -10.23
CA ARG A 169 -0.99 22.37 -9.89
C ARG A 169 0.39 22.62 -10.52
N PRO A 170 1.48 22.17 -9.86
CA PRO A 170 2.81 22.27 -10.46
C PRO A 170 2.84 21.63 -11.86
N PRO A 171 3.45 22.29 -12.85
CA PRO A 171 3.53 21.76 -14.21
C PRO A 171 4.37 20.47 -14.23
N GLN A 172 3.96 19.54 -15.07
CA GLN A 172 4.72 18.29 -15.27
C GLN A 172 4.58 17.76 -16.68
N TYR A 173 5.66 17.17 -17.20
CA TYR A 173 5.63 16.50 -18.48
C TYR A 173 4.83 15.19 -18.44
N ARG A 174 4.20 14.85 -19.57
CA ARG A 174 3.70 13.51 -19.83
C ARG A 174 4.87 12.54 -19.88
N ARG A 175 4.78 11.45 -19.10
CA ARG A 175 5.81 10.41 -19.04
C ARG A 175 5.31 9.15 -19.69
N LEU A 176 6.02 8.67 -20.70
CA LEU A 176 5.81 7.37 -21.30
C LEU A 176 6.84 6.37 -20.78
N GLY A 177 6.46 5.11 -20.76
CA GLY A 177 7.34 4.04 -20.37
C GLY A 177 6.96 2.70 -20.96
N TRP A 178 7.97 1.83 -21.08
CA TRP A 178 7.77 0.43 -21.33
C TRP A 178 8.66 -0.40 -20.40
N GLY A 179 8.19 -1.59 -20.10
CA GLY A 179 8.92 -2.50 -19.25
C GLY A 179 8.83 -3.93 -19.75
N PHE A 180 9.85 -4.69 -19.41
CA PHE A 180 9.96 -6.10 -19.71
C PHE A 180 10.39 -6.86 -18.46
N LYS A 181 9.88 -8.06 -18.28
CA LYS A 181 10.35 -9.01 -17.27
C LYS A 181 10.48 -10.39 -17.85
N ALA A 182 11.51 -11.12 -17.40
CA ALA A 182 11.71 -12.53 -17.70
C ALA A 182 12.27 -13.24 -16.48
N GLY A 183 11.77 -14.42 -16.16
CA GLY A 183 12.24 -15.16 -15.02
C GLY A 183 12.00 -16.65 -15.13
N VAL A 184 12.89 -17.41 -14.51
CA VAL A 184 12.84 -18.88 -14.47
C VAL A 184 13.05 -19.38 -13.02
N GLY A 185 12.56 -20.58 -12.75
CA GLY A 185 12.66 -21.20 -11.43
C GLY A 185 11.46 -20.90 -10.53
N SER A 186 11.41 -21.54 -9.38
CA SER A 186 10.28 -21.47 -8.44
C SER A 186 10.71 -21.59 -6.99
N GLY A 187 9.89 -21.06 -6.09
CA GLY A 187 10.08 -21.19 -4.65
C GLY A 187 11.35 -20.51 -4.15
N ARG A 188 12.36 -21.32 -3.80
CA ARG A 188 13.65 -20.83 -3.28
C ARG A 188 14.69 -20.62 -4.37
N ASN A 189 14.53 -21.25 -5.55
CA ASN A 189 15.51 -21.26 -6.63
C ASN A 189 14.91 -20.59 -7.85
N PHE A 190 15.23 -19.33 -8.05
CA PHE A 190 14.74 -18.56 -9.17
C PHE A 190 15.70 -17.42 -9.54
N ILE A 191 15.58 -16.95 -10.77
CA ILE A 191 16.22 -15.76 -11.27
C ILE A 191 15.23 -14.99 -12.16
N ASP A 192 15.09 -13.70 -11.92
CA ASP A 192 14.21 -12.80 -12.65
C ASP A 192 15.00 -11.57 -13.12
N LEU A 193 14.89 -11.24 -14.39
CA LEU A 193 15.41 -10.03 -15.01
C LEU A 193 14.27 -9.06 -15.29
N TYR A 194 14.49 -7.78 -15.00
CA TYR A 194 13.57 -6.69 -15.25
C TYR A 194 14.26 -5.58 -16.00
N LEU A 195 13.56 -4.98 -16.95
CA LEU A 195 13.99 -3.82 -17.71
C LEU A 195 12.87 -2.78 -17.71
N LEU A 196 13.21 -1.53 -17.45
CA LEU A 196 12.32 -0.38 -17.52
C LEU A 196 12.96 0.71 -18.37
N ARG A 197 12.19 1.25 -19.29
CA ARG A 197 12.48 2.47 -20.05
C ARG A 197 11.39 3.47 -19.78
N ALA A 198 11.73 4.67 -19.33
CA ALA A 198 10.76 5.73 -19.09
C ALA A 198 11.35 7.09 -19.50
N TYR A 199 10.53 7.94 -20.11
CA TYR A 199 10.97 9.24 -20.61
C TYR A 199 9.84 10.24 -20.68
N ASP A 200 10.17 11.51 -20.48
CA ASP A 200 9.25 12.63 -20.60
C ASP A 200 9.13 13.09 -22.07
N GLN A 201 7.90 13.40 -22.51
CA GLN A 201 7.61 13.92 -23.85
C GLN A 201 7.76 15.44 -23.87
N LEU A 202 8.71 15.95 -24.68
CA LEU A 202 9.05 17.37 -24.76
C LEU A 202 7.86 18.30 -25.06
N ASN A 203 7.00 17.89 -25.98
CA ASN A 203 5.88 18.72 -26.46
C ASN A 203 4.58 18.52 -25.66
N SER A 204 4.67 17.91 -24.48
CA SER A 204 3.49 17.63 -23.67
C SER A 204 3.10 18.75 -22.72
N VAL A 205 3.92 19.79 -22.59
CA VAL A 205 3.65 21.00 -21.82
C VAL A 205 3.82 22.25 -22.66
N ALA A 206 3.10 23.30 -22.29
CA ALA A 206 3.14 24.59 -23.00
C ALA A 206 4.55 25.22 -22.93
N PRO A 207 4.95 26.03 -23.96
CA PRO A 207 6.31 26.58 -24.03
C PRO A 207 6.77 27.35 -22.80
N GLN A 208 5.85 28.06 -22.12
CA GLN A 208 6.17 28.78 -20.88
C GLN A 208 6.64 27.86 -19.75
N TRP A 209 6.13 26.65 -19.71
CA TRP A 209 6.52 25.64 -18.71
C TRP A 209 7.80 24.92 -19.08
N GLN A 210 8.10 24.75 -20.38
CA GLN A 210 9.32 24.10 -20.84
C GLN A 210 10.59 24.79 -20.34
N GLN A 211 10.53 26.10 -20.06
CA GLN A 211 11.65 26.86 -19.51
C GLN A 211 11.83 26.66 -18.00
N ARG A 212 10.79 26.22 -17.29
CA ARG A 212 10.78 26.10 -15.83
C ARG A 212 11.01 24.69 -15.32
N ILE A 213 10.73 23.68 -16.14
CA ILE A 213 10.87 22.26 -15.76
C ILE A 213 11.70 21.50 -16.78
N ASN A 214 12.45 20.52 -16.32
CA ASN A 214 13.33 19.72 -17.17
C ASN A 214 12.69 18.38 -17.54
N PRO A 215 12.66 18.00 -18.83
CA PRO A 215 12.22 16.69 -19.27
C PRO A 215 13.27 15.64 -18.93
N GLN A 216 12.86 14.57 -18.30
CA GLN A 216 13.71 13.52 -17.77
C GLN A 216 13.75 12.29 -18.67
N ASP A 217 14.82 11.53 -18.56
CA ASP A 217 15.04 10.29 -19.30
C ASP A 217 15.68 9.21 -18.41
N ASN A 218 15.26 7.95 -18.56
CA ASN A 218 15.71 6.87 -17.71
C ASN A 218 15.64 5.51 -18.39
N VAL A 219 16.69 4.72 -18.20
CA VAL A 219 16.67 3.28 -18.38
C VAL A 219 17.15 2.59 -17.10
N ALA A 220 16.46 1.56 -16.66
CA ALA A 220 16.83 0.81 -15.47
C ALA A 220 16.69 -0.70 -15.69
N ILE A 221 17.62 -1.44 -15.12
CA ILE A 221 17.68 -2.91 -15.20
C ILE A 221 17.76 -3.44 -13.77
N ALA A 222 17.06 -4.53 -13.45
CA ALA A 222 17.22 -5.22 -12.18
C ALA A 222 17.31 -6.73 -12.37
N LEU A 223 18.10 -7.36 -11.51
CA LEU A 223 18.24 -8.79 -11.38
C LEU A 223 17.81 -9.19 -9.97
N LYS A 224 16.79 -10.04 -9.87
CA LYS A 224 16.30 -10.58 -8.61
C LYS A 224 16.49 -12.09 -8.61
N GLY A 225 17.05 -12.63 -7.54
CA GLY A 225 17.32 -14.06 -7.45
C GLY A 225 17.05 -14.63 -6.07
N GLY A 226 16.87 -15.95 -6.06
CA GLY A 226 16.79 -16.75 -4.85
C GLY A 226 17.55 -18.06 -5.02
N LEU A 227 18.25 -18.49 -3.99
CA LEU A 227 19.01 -19.73 -3.94
C LEU A 227 18.76 -20.45 -2.61
N GLY A 228 18.18 -21.64 -2.67
CA GLY A 228 18.05 -22.54 -1.53
C GLY A 228 19.31 -23.35 -1.36
N LEU A 229 20.17 -22.98 -0.40
CA LEU A 229 21.41 -23.69 -0.11
C LEU A 229 21.14 -25.03 0.58
N THR A 230 20.18 -25.04 1.51
CA THR A 230 19.72 -26.25 2.22
C THR A 230 18.19 -26.19 2.39
N LYS A 231 17.60 -27.21 3.02
CA LYS A 231 16.17 -27.21 3.36
C LYS A 231 15.80 -26.06 4.32
N TRP A 232 16.74 -25.58 5.10
CA TRP A 232 16.55 -24.58 6.16
C TRP A 232 17.24 -23.24 5.87
N LEU A 233 18.15 -23.14 4.89
CA LEU A 233 18.88 -21.91 4.55
C LEU A 233 18.63 -21.50 3.10
N SER A 234 18.28 -20.24 2.87
CA SER A 234 18.16 -19.64 1.54
C SER A 234 18.72 -18.24 1.48
N LEU A 235 19.30 -17.89 0.33
CA LEU A 235 19.73 -16.54 -0.01
C LEU A 235 18.72 -15.92 -0.97
N ARG A 236 18.50 -14.61 -0.84
CA ARG A 236 17.74 -13.81 -1.79
C ARG A 236 18.47 -12.51 -2.05
N GLY A 237 18.41 -12.03 -3.29
CA GLY A 237 18.99 -10.76 -3.66
C GLY A 237 18.18 -10.06 -4.73
N ASN A 238 18.27 -8.75 -4.76
CA ASN A 238 17.67 -7.87 -5.76
C ASN A 238 18.66 -6.73 -6.02
N LEU A 239 19.23 -6.68 -7.21
CA LEU A 239 20.23 -5.69 -7.60
C LEU A 239 19.72 -4.92 -8.81
N ALA A 240 19.80 -3.60 -8.76
CA ALA A 240 19.29 -2.72 -9.80
C ALA A 240 20.34 -1.68 -10.21
N TRP A 241 20.39 -1.39 -11.50
CA TRP A 241 21.14 -0.30 -12.13
C TRP A 241 20.17 0.66 -12.78
N SER A 242 20.37 1.95 -12.60
CA SER A 242 19.59 2.99 -13.26
C SER A 242 20.51 4.00 -13.90
N ALA A 243 20.35 4.22 -15.20
CA ALA A 243 20.89 5.35 -15.92
C ALA A 243 19.78 6.39 -16.07
N PHE A 244 19.99 7.55 -15.49
CA PHE A 244 19.01 8.64 -15.39
C PHE A 244 19.60 9.94 -15.87
N SER A 245 18.88 10.68 -16.73
CA SER A 245 19.20 12.03 -17.16
C SER A 245 18.16 13.00 -16.62
N SER A 246 18.61 14.02 -15.89
CA SER A 246 17.73 15.02 -15.29
C SER A 246 17.23 16.07 -16.28
N ASP A 247 17.90 16.25 -17.42
CA ASP A 247 17.43 17.08 -18.55
C ASP A 247 17.79 16.44 -19.89
N LYS A 248 16.77 16.00 -20.61
CA LYS A 248 16.88 15.41 -21.94
C LYS A 248 17.34 16.41 -23.03
N ARG A 249 17.34 17.71 -22.75
CA ARG A 249 17.79 18.77 -23.67
C ARG A 249 19.28 19.09 -23.51
N ALA A 250 19.92 18.59 -22.42
CA ALA A 250 21.34 18.81 -22.22
C ALA A 250 22.17 18.22 -23.36
N GLU A 251 23.35 18.75 -23.57
CA GLU A 251 24.30 18.30 -24.60
C GLU A 251 24.65 16.82 -24.42
N ARG A 252 24.78 16.09 -25.52
CA ARG A 252 25.12 14.67 -25.54
C ARG A 252 26.59 14.45 -25.25
N VAL A 253 26.84 13.39 -24.49
CA VAL A 253 28.22 12.91 -24.27
C VAL A 253 28.51 11.82 -25.29
N HIS A 254 29.48 12.07 -26.17
CA HIS A 254 29.91 11.11 -27.18
C HIS A 254 31.06 10.26 -26.66
N SER A 255 30.93 8.95 -26.76
CA SER A 255 32.02 7.99 -26.60
C SER A 255 31.66 6.67 -27.28
N ASP A 256 32.68 5.96 -27.82
CA ASP A 256 32.48 4.68 -28.52
C ASP A 256 31.70 3.63 -27.71
N GLN A 257 31.74 3.72 -26.39
CA GLN A 257 31.04 2.81 -25.51
C GLN A 257 29.59 3.22 -25.29
N LEU A 258 29.31 4.53 -25.19
CA LEU A 258 27.98 5.08 -24.91
C LEU A 258 27.12 5.12 -26.17
N ASP A 259 27.69 5.48 -27.30
CA ASP A 259 26.98 5.63 -28.57
C ASP A 259 26.35 4.31 -29.07
N ARG A 260 26.87 3.17 -28.62
CA ARG A 260 26.25 1.85 -28.88
C ARG A 260 24.86 1.71 -28.23
N TRP A 261 24.60 2.45 -27.15
CA TRP A 261 23.37 2.40 -26.40
C TRP A 261 22.39 3.53 -26.74
N ASP A 262 22.75 4.44 -27.63
CA ASP A 262 21.98 5.63 -28.01
C ASP A 262 20.53 5.32 -28.43
N LYS A 263 20.28 4.16 -29.05
CA LYS A 263 18.93 3.73 -29.42
C LYS A 263 18.04 3.47 -28.22
N VAL A 264 18.63 3.17 -27.04
CA VAL A 264 17.91 2.85 -25.80
C VAL A 264 17.98 4.00 -24.81
N PHE A 265 19.17 4.62 -24.66
CA PHE A 265 19.40 5.73 -23.74
C PHE A 265 20.55 6.60 -24.27
N GLU A 266 20.26 7.87 -24.50
CA GLU A 266 21.27 8.86 -24.93
C GLU A 266 21.94 9.46 -23.70
N ALA A 267 23.21 9.20 -23.52
CA ALA A 267 23.98 9.78 -22.43
C ALA A 267 24.18 11.30 -22.65
N ARG A 268 23.94 12.08 -21.60
CA ARG A 268 24.06 13.55 -21.61
C ARG A 268 24.90 14.01 -20.43
N TYR A 269 25.36 15.25 -20.43
CA TYR A 269 26.10 15.81 -19.27
C TYR A 269 25.33 15.77 -17.96
N THR A 270 23.99 15.66 -18.02
CA THR A 270 23.11 15.50 -16.85
C THR A 270 22.82 14.04 -16.48
N SER A 271 23.47 13.09 -17.17
CA SER A 271 23.22 11.67 -16.95
C SER A 271 24.07 11.11 -15.81
N LEU A 272 23.46 10.30 -14.97
CA LEU A 272 24.09 9.60 -13.86
C LEU A 272 23.71 8.12 -13.93
N MET A 273 24.68 7.24 -13.67
CA MET A 273 24.44 5.82 -13.48
C MET A 273 24.62 5.47 -12.00
N ARG A 274 23.62 4.81 -11.40
CA ARG A 274 23.60 4.48 -9.98
C ARG A 274 23.06 3.07 -9.75
N ILE A 275 23.41 2.52 -8.58
CA ILE A 275 23.09 1.15 -8.17
C ILE A 275 22.27 1.19 -6.90
N ALA A 276 21.29 0.29 -6.81
CA ALA A 276 20.53 0.00 -5.60
C ALA A 276 20.33 -1.52 -5.46
N GLY A 277 20.28 -2.01 -4.24
CA GLY A 277 20.02 -3.43 -4.06
C GLY A 277 19.97 -3.87 -2.61
N ASP A 278 19.53 -5.11 -2.44
CA ASP A 278 19.53 -5.82 -1.16
C ASP A 278 19.91 -7.28 -1.35
N ILE A 279 20.47 -7.84 -0.30
CA ILE A 279 20.72 -9.26 -0.15
C ILE A 279 20.27 -9.70 1.23
N SER A 280 19.68 -10.90 1.33
CA SER A 280 19.27 -11.49 2.60
C SER A 280 19.61 -12.98 2.68
N ALA A 281 20.01 -13.40 3.86
CA ALA A 281 20.15 -14.81 4.24
C ALA A 281 19.02 -15.17 5.20
N ASN A 282 18.21 -16.15 4.83
CA ASN A 282 17.01 -16.54 5.56
C ASN A 282 17.16 -17.97 6.07
N LEU A 283 17.15 -18.13 7.39
CA LEU A 283 17.17 -19.39 8.10
C LEU A 283 15.77 -19.70 8.61
N THR A 284 15.24 -20.88 8.28
CA THR A 284 13.90 -21.33 8.70
C THR A 284 14.02 -22.72 9.32
N LEU A 285 13.87 -22.80 10.63
CA LEU A 285 13.80 -24.03 11.42
C LEU A 285 12.35 -24.25 11.89
N LYS A 286 12.07 -25.36 12.55
CA LYS A 286 10.70 -25.72 12.96
C LYS A 286 10.00 -24.61 13.78
N ASN A 287 10.70 -24.05 14.78
CA ASN A 287 10.15 -23.04 15.69
C ASN A 287 10.95 -21.73 15.69
N PHE A 288 11.96 -21.59 14.82
CA PHE A 288 12.83 -20.43 14.77
C PHE A 288 13.06 -19.99 13.34
N ASN A 289 12.77 -18.71 13.08
CA ASN A 289 13.03 -18.07 11.79
C ASN A 289 13.93 -16.87 12.04
N THR A 290 14.94 -16.70 11.20
CA THR A 290 15.77 -15.49 11.21
C THR A 290 16.14 -15.07 9.80
N SER A 291 16.30 -13.78 9.62
CA SER A 291 16.73 -13.16 8.37
C SER A 291 17.76 -12.09 8.67
N ILE A 292 18.94 -12.23 8.09
CA ILE A 292 19.95 -11.17 8.08
C ILE A 292 19.91 -10.54 6.71
N PHE A 293 19.87 -9.21 6.64
CA PHE A 293 19.81 -8.49 5.38
C PHE A 293 20.80 -7.32 5.34
N TYR A 294 21.29 -7.06 4.16
CA TYR A 294 22.03 -5.85 3.83
C TYR A 294 21.34 -5.17 2.64
N ARG A 295 21.18 -3.85 2.70
CA ARG A 295 20.60 -3.00 1.65
C ARG A 295 21.49 -1.79 1.44
N MET A 296 21.64 -1.39 0.17
CA MET A 296 22.34 -0.18 -0.21
C MET A 296 21.60 0.50 -1.36
N VAL A 297 21.45 1.82 -1.26
CA VAL A 297 20.96 2.67 -2.34
C VAL A 297 21.94 3.83 -2.51
N GLN A 298 22.61 3.89 -3.65
CA GLN A 298 23.60 4.93 -3.92
C GLN A 298 22.98 6.34 -3.92
N PRO A 299 23.80 7.39 -3.66
CA PRO A 299 23.37 8.77 -3.83
C PRO A 299 22.80 8.99 -5.23
N ASP A 300 21.75 9.81 -5.31
CA ASP A 300 21.07 10.18 -6.55
C ASP A 300 20.52 8.99 -7.37
N TYR A 301 20.40 7.80 -6.76
CA TYR A 301 19.69 6.70 -7.40
C TYR A 301 18.25 7.12 -7.66
N THR A 302 17.88 7.17 -8.91
CA THR A 302 16.56 7.62 -9.39
C THR A 302 16.06 6.72 -10.50
N THR A 303 14.80 6.37 -10.47
CA THR A 303 14.08 5.71 -11.57
C THR A 303 12.74 6.37 -11.77
N LEU A 304 12.37 6.57 -13.04
CA LEU A 304 11.11 7.23 -13.41
C LEU A 304 9.87 6.33 -13.25
N GLY A 305 10.07 5.09 -12.85
CA GLY A 305 8.99 4.16 -12.50
C GLY A 305 8.58 4.18 -11.02
N LEU A 306 9.25 4.97 -10.18
CA LEU A 306 8.94 5.13 -8.76
C LEU A 306 8.41 6.54 -8.48
N TYR A 307 7.42 6.65 -7.57
CA TYR A 307 6.95 7.97 -7.11
C TYR A 307 8.01 8.71 -6.31
N TYR A 308 8.73 7.98 -5.50
CA TYR A 308 9.81 8.49 -4.65
C TYR A 308 10.81 7.38 -4.35
N THR A 309 12.09 7.73 -4.29
CA THR A 309 13.17 6.81 -3.92
C THR A 309 14.04 7.47 -2.84
N SER A 310 14.03 6.91 -1.63
CA SER A 310 15.07 7.23 -0.66
C SER A 310 16.39 6.70 -1.17
N ASN A 311 17.41 7.54 -1.20
CA ASN A 311 18.73 7.18 -1.70
C ASN A 311 19.83 7.65 -0.73
N ASN A 312 21.08 7.33 -1.06
CA ASN A 312 22.27 7.67 -0.28
C ASN A 312 22.25 7.06 1.13
N TYR A 313 21.86 5.79 1.26
CA TYR A 313 21.92 5.08 2.52
C TYR A 313 22.30 3.61 2.34
N GLN A 314 22.87 3.05 3.40
CA GLN A 314 23.03 1.62 3.58
C GLN A 314 22.44 1.17 4.91
N SER A 315 21.97 -0.07 4.96
CA SER A 315 21.42 -0.65 6.19
C SER A 315 21.78 -2.13 6.31
N LEU A 316 22.04 -2.53 7.54
CA LEU A 316 22.26 -3.91 7.93
C LEU A 316 21.29 -4.23 9.06
N GLY A 317 20.65 -5.39 9.00
CA GLY A 317 19.72 -5.77 10.06
C GLY A 317 19.52 -7.27 10.19
N ILE A 318 18.94 -7.63 11.32
CA ILE A 318 18.52 -8.98 11.67
C ILE A 318 17.10 -8.95 12.21
N ASN A 319 16.29 -9.87 11.72
CA ASN A 319 14.96 -10.17 12.23
C ASN A 319 14.96 -11.61 12.71
N ALA A 320 14.47 -11.86 13.90
CA ALA A 320 14.34 -13.22 14.44
C ALA A 320 12.97 -13.40 15.09
N SER A 321 12.36 -14.55 14.87
CA SER A 321 11.11 -14.94 15.51
C SER A 321 11.18 -16.40 15.95
N THR A 322 10.62 -16.68 17.12
CA THR A 322 10.59 -18.04 17.66
C THR A 322 9.34 -18.24 18.52
N THR A 323 8.92 -19.50 18.63
CA THR A 323 7.90 -19.90 19.61
C THR A 323 8.55 -20.87 20.60
N LEU A 324 8.74 -20.41 21.83
CA LEU A 324 9.31 -21.20 22.93
C LEU A 324 8.20 -22.02 23.59
N LEU A 325 8.51 -23.28 23.90
CA LEU A 325 7.60 -24.21 24.59
C LEU A 325 6.20 -24.31 23.94
N ASN A 326 6.08 -24.00 22.64
CA ASN A 326 4.82 -23.87 21.89
C ASN A 326 3.79 -22.89 22.51
N ARG A 327 4.24 -21.98 23.37
CA ARG A 327 3.37 -21.04 24.10
C ARG A 327 3.83 -19.59 24.00
N VAL A 328 5.13 -19.34 24.11
CA VAL A 328 5.65 -17.97 24.13
C VAL A 328 6.17 -17.61 22.75
N ALA A 329 5.47 -16.70 22.07
CA ALA A 329 5.94 -16.12 20.81
C ALA A 329 6.89 -14.96 21.11
N LEU A 330 8.12 -15.03 20.58
CA LEU A 330 9.15 -13.98 20.69
C LEU A 330 9.50 -13.45 19.32
N ASN A 331 9.59 -12.13 19.22
CA ASN A 331 10.08 -11.45 18.01
C ASN A 331 11.16 -10.44 18.41
N VAL A 332 12.27 -10.45 17.69
CA VAL A 332 13.38 -9.50 17.87
C VAL A 332 13.76 -8.94 16.51
N ASN A 333 13.90 -7.63 16.44
CA ASN A 333 14.38 -6.91 15.27
C ASN A 333 15.51 -5.98 15.71
N PHE A 334 16.57 -5.94 14.93
CA PHE A 334 17.65 -4.96 15.06
C PHE A 334 18.09 -4.54 13.66
N SER A 335 18.19 -3.23 13.41
CA SER A 335 18.77 -2.71 12.19
C SER A 335 19.52 -1.41 12.43
N GLY A 336 20.65 -1.27 11.75
CA GLY A 336 21.41 -0.04 11.66
C GLY A 336 21.34 0.50 10.23
N GLN A 337 21.11 1.79 10.09
CA GLN A 337 21.14 2.52 8.82
C GLN A 337 22.11 3.68 8.93
N GLU A 338 22.90 3.91 7.89
CA GLU A 338 23.80 5.04 7.75
C GLU A 338 23.56 5.71 6.38
N ASP A 339 23.42 7.01 6.37
CA ASP A 339 23.39 7.81 5.14
C ASP A 339 24.80 8.27 4.70
N ASN A 340 24.86 9.10 3.65
CA ASN A 340 26.12 9.69 3.17
C ASN A 340 27.22 8.66 2.85
N ILE A 341 26.85 7.61 2.11
CA ILE A 341 27.73 6.46 1.77
C ILE A 341 29.06 6.91 1.17
N THR A 342 29.02 7.93 0.31
CA THR A 342 30.19 8.48 -0.40
C THR A 342 30.94 9.55 0.39
N ARG A 343 30.50 9.87 1.61
CA ARG A 343 31.05 10.94 2.43
C ARG A 343 31.03 12.31 1.73
N SER A 344 30.10 12.52 0.80
CA SER A 344 29.99 13.73 -0.02
C SER A 344 29.07 14.79 0.57
N GLN A 345 28.22 14.44 1.53
CA GLN A 345 27.35 15.37 2.24
C GLN A 345 28.07 16.01 3.43
N LEU A 346 27.53 17.12 3.91
CA LEU A 346 28.09 17.84 5.06
C LEU A 346 28.13 16.99 6.33
N TYR A 347 27.12 16.15 6.53
CA TYR A 347 26.94 15.33 7.73
C TYR A 347 26.66 13.88 7.34
N THR A 348 26.94 12.98 8.28
CA THR A 348 26.55 11.57 8.21
C THR A 348 25.60 11.26 9.34
N THR A 349 24.42 10.72 9.04
CA THR A 349 23.42 10.33 10.03
C THR A 349 23.36 8.81 10.16
N ARG A 350 23.45 8.31 11.39
CA ARG A 350 23.27 6.91 11.73
C ARG A 350 21.97 6.74 12.50
N GLY A 351 21.15 5.81 12.08
CA GLY A 351 19.93 5.39 12.76
C GLY A 351 20.01 3.93 13.19
N PHE A 352 19.63 3.65 14.43
CA PHE A 352 19.48 2.29 14.93
C PHE A 352 18.04 2.08 15.36
N VAL A 353 17.41 1.03 14.84
CA VAL A 353 16.08 0.58 15.24
C VAL A 353 16.23 -0.77 15.90
N TYR A 354 15.63 -0.93 17.06
CA TYR A 354 15.64 -2.20 17.78
C TYR A 354 14.29 -2.42 18.45
N SER A 355 13.80 -3.64 18.37
CA SER A 355 12.56 -4.03 19.01
C SER A 355 12.62 -5.46 19.51
N ALA A 356 11.95 -5.69 20.61
CA ALA A 356 11.72 -7.03 21.15
C ALA A 356 10.28 -7.11 21.65
N SER A 357 9.58 -8.18 21.32
CA SER A 357 8.23 -8.42 21.83
C SER A 357 8.06 -9.89 22.22
N ALA A 358 7.29 -10.09 23.26
CA ALA A 358 6.88 -11.41 23.73
C ALA A 358 5.38 -11.43 23.94
N SER A 359 4.74 -12.54 23.57
CA SER A 359 3.34 -12.79 23.90
C SER A 359 3.15 -14.23 24.35
N ALA A 360 2.40 -14.41 25.43
CA ALA A 360 2.15 -15.72 25.99
C ALA A 360 0.78 -15.81 26.65
N PRO A 361 0.08 -16.95 26.56
CA PRO A 361 -1.00 -17.29 27.46
C PRO A 361 -0.37 -17.64 28.84
N ILE A 362 -0.71 -16.87 29.86
CA ILE A 362 -0.25 -17.12 31.24
C ILE A 362 -1.10 -18.22 31.88
N ILE A 363 -2.41 -18.10 31.69
CA ILE A 363 -3.44 -19.10 31.98
C ILE A 363 -4.39 -19.16 30.77
N ASP A 364 -5.28 -20.14 30.74
CA ASP A 364 -6.15 -20.39 29.57
C ASP A 364 -6.94 -19.14 29.12
N ASN A 365 -7.33 -18.29 30.05
CA ASN A 365 -8.14 -17.11 29.78
C ASN A 365 -7.34 -15.79 29.80
N LEU A 366 -6.06 -15.80 30.13
CA LEU A 366 -5.21 -14.60 30.23
C LEU A 366 -4.04 -14.67 29.29
N GLN A 367 -4.04 -13.81 28.30
CA GLN A 367 -2.91 -13.57 27.41
C GLN A 367 -2.20 -12.27 27.80
N VAL A 368 -0.88 -12.28 27.84
CA VAL A 368 -0.09 -11.08 28.09
C VAL A 368 0.85 -10.85 26.93
N ALA A 369 0.84 -9.65 26.37
CA ALA A 369 1.82 -9.17 25.40
C ALA A 369 2.65 -8.07 26.04
N VAL A 370 3.96 -8.14 25.85
CA VAL A 370 4.91 -7.11 26.25
C VAL A 370 5.83 -6.79 25.08
N GLY A 371 6.24 -5.54 24.95
CA GLY A 371 7.17 -5.19 23.91
C GLY A 371 7.92 -3.92 24.23
N TYR A 372 9.13 -3.88 23.69
CA TYR A 372 10.04 -2.75 23.77
C TYR A 372 10.47 -2.35 22.37
N ASN A 373 10.39 -1.07 22.06
CA ASN A 373 10.88 -0.49 20.82
C ASN A 373 11.84 0.65 21.14
N GLY A 374 12.93 0.71 20.41
CA GLY A 374 13.90 1.78 20.53
C GLY A 374 14.36 2.28 19.17
N TYR A 375 14.66 3.56 19.14
CA TYR A 375 15.26 4.23 18.00
C TYR A 375 16.34 5.17 18.50
N ARG A 376 17.52 5.14 17.89
CA ARG A 376 18.59 6.09 18.14
C ARG A 376 19.04 6.72 16.85
N GLN A 377 19.14 8.04 16.84
CA GLN A 377 19.68 8.82 15.73
C GLN A 377 20.91 9.59 16.20
N LEU A 378 21.99 9.42 15.46
CA LEU A 378 23.27 10.06 15.75
C LEU A 378 23.81 10.70 14.49
N GLN A 379 24.18 11.97 14.57
CA GLN A 379 24.84 12.70 13.51
C GLN A 379 26.35 12.78 13.79
N SER A 380 27.16 12.59 12.78
CA SER A 380 28.62 12.71 12.81
C SER A 380 29.13 13.52 11.63
N ASP A 381 30.42 13.84 11.64
CA ASP A 381 31.08 14.61 10.58
C ASP A 381 30.99 13.90 9.23
N GLY A 382 30.76 14.66 8.18
CA GLY A 382 30.88 14.28 6.78
C GLY A 382 32.00 15.07 6.11
N LYS A 383 31.68 15.91 5.12
CA LYS A 383 32.65 16.89 4.55
C LYS A 383 32.98 18.03 5.49
N ALA A 384 32.05 18.38 6.34
CA ALA A 384 32.20 19.44 7.34
C ALA A 384 32.20 18.87 8.75
N HIS A 385 32.83 19.58 9.66
CA HIS A 385 32.73 19.29 11.07
C HIS A 385 31.34 19.69 11.60
N VAL A 386 30.64 18.78 12.25
CA VAL A 386 29.35 19.05 12.85
C VAL A 386 29.55 19.89 14.10
N ASN A 387 28.93 21.07 14.14
CA ASN A 387 28.94 21.88 15.35
C ASN A 387 28.27 21.09 16.49
N ASP A 388 29.00 20.93 17.57
CA ASP A 388 28.53 20.16 18.73
C ASP A 388 27.20 20.69 19.29
N SER A 389 26.93 21.99 19.20
CA SER A 389 25.67 22.58 19.68
C SER A 389 24.44 22.23 18.84
N THR A 390 24.64 21.89 17.57
CA THR A 390 23.55 21.55 16.64
C THR A 390 23.52 20.05 16.26
N ARG A 391 24.48 19.29 16.77
CA ARG A 391 24.61 17.85 16.48
C ARG A 391 23.39 17.09 16.96
N VAL A 392 22.73 16.36 16.04
CA VAL A 392 21.61 15.49 16.38
C VAL A 392 22.13 14.24 17.10
N ASN A 393 21.66 14.02 18.33
CA ASN A 393 21.89 12.80 19.09
C ASN A 393 20.62 12.49 19.90
N ARG A 394 19.68 11.76 19.30
CA ARG A 394 18.36 11.50 19.88
C ARG A 394 18.16 10.03 20.13
N ILE A 395 17.45 9.73 21.21
CA ILE A 395 17.03 8.38 21.55
C ILE A 395 15.54 8.38 21.89
N MET A 396 14.85 7.38 21.41
CA MET A 396 13.46 7.09 21.76
C MET A 396 13.37 5.68 22.35
N HIS A 397 12.67 5.55 23.43
CA HIS A 397 12.30 4.29 24.06
C HIS A 397 10.79 4.19 24.17
N SER A 398 10.23 3.06 23.86
CA SER A 398 8.82 2.75 24.05
C SER A 398 8.66 1.36 24.65
N LEU A 399 7.97 1.28 25.75
CA LEU A 399 7.61 0.04 26.43
C LEU A 399 6.10 -0.08 26.47
N TYR A 400 5.56 -1.24 26.11
CA TYR A 400 4.14 -1.52 26.26
C TYR A 400 3.89 -2.87 26.91
N VAL A 401 2.76 -2.92 27.64
CA VAL A 401 2.23 -4.14 28.24
C VAL A 401 0.74 -4.19 28.00
N THR A 402 0.24 -5.32 27.53
CA THR A 402 -1.17 -5.52 27.21
C THR A 402 -1.65 -6.88 27.72
N PRO A 403 -2.08 -7.01 28.97
CA PRO A 403 -2.85 -8.16 29.43
C PRO A 403 -4.27 -8.12 28.86
N THR A 404 -4.73 -9.27 28.37
CA THR A 404 -6.08 -9.47 27.87
C THR A 404 -6.69 -10.71 28.54
N TYR A 405 -7.77 -10.52 29.22
CA TYR A 405 -8.53 -11.57 29.88
C TYR A 405 -9.84 -11.83 29.15
N THR A 406 -10.08 -13.09 28.77
CA THR A 406 -11.28 -13.50 28.04
C THR A 406 -12.06 -14.52 28.86
N LEU A 407 -13.33 -14.27 29.11
CA LEU A 407 -14.25 -15.16 29.75
C LEU A 407 -15.38 -15.50 28.78
N ASP A 408 -15.44 -16.74 28.33
CA ASP A 408 -16.47 -17.22 27.40
C ASP A 408 -17.48 -18.07 28.19
N GLY A 409 -18.56 -17.43 28.61
CA GLY A 409 -19.67 -18.08 29.25
C GLY A 409 -20.76 -18.51 28.25
N GLU A 410 -21.68 -19.36 28.67
CA GLU A 410 -22.76 -19.84 27.80
C GLU A 410 -23.69 -18.73 27.30
N ARG A 411 -23.96 -17.71 28.12
CA ARG A 411 -24.89 -16.60 27.81
C ARG A 411 -24.16 -15.35 27.36
N MET A 412 -22.98 -15.11 27.90
CA MET A 412 -22.20 -13.90 27.67
C MET A 412 -20.71 -14.24 27.51
N ALA A 413 -20.06 -13.55 26.60
CA ALA A 413 -18.62 -13.54 26.50
C ALA A 413 -18.08 -12.15 26.88
N HIS A 414 -17.01 -12.12 27.67
CA HIS A 414 -16.37 -10.88 28.10
C HIS A 414 -14.90 -10.90 27.71
N THR A 415 -14.41 -9.78 27.20
CA THR A 415 -12.98 -9.55 26.99
C THR A 415 -12.60 -8.25 27.66
N VAL A 416 -11.69 -8.32 28.63
CA VAL A 416 -11.12 -7.14 29.29
C VAL A 416 -9.68 -7.01 28.86
N SER A 417 -9.30 -5.85 28.35
CA SER A 417 -7.93 -5.55 27.93
C SER A 417 -7.45 -4.28 28.61
N LEU A 418 -6.30 -4.37 29.26
CA LEU A 418 -5.58 -3.22 29.77
C LEU A 418 -4.37 -2.96 28.88
N THR A 419 -4.15 -1.72 28.46
CA THR A 419 -2.96 -1.33 27.71
C THR A 419 -2.21 -0.26 28.51
N ALA A 420 -0.93 -0.50 28.77
CA ALA A 420 -0.05 0.50 29.34
C ALA A 420 1.11 0.73 28.35
N ASN A 421 1.32 1.97 27.98
CA ASN A 421 2.42 2.36 27.08
C ASN A 421 3.18 3.53 27.72
N TYR A 422 4.50 3.42 27.74
CA TYR A 422 5.41 4.49 28.11
C TYR A 422 6.37 4.75 26.96
N THR A 423 6.44 5.99 26.50
CA THR A 423 7.37 6.42 25.46
C THR A 423 8.18 7.60 25.97
N GLN A 424 9.49 7.56 25.78
CA GLN A 424 10.38 8.65 26.06
C GLN A 424 11.21 8.99 24.82
N ASN A 425 11.15 10.22 24.39
CA ASN A 425 12.06 10.81 23.40
C ASN A 425 12.99 11.77 24.15
N LYS A 426 14.30 11.62 23.94
CA LYS A 426 15.31 12.41 24.62
C LYS A 426 16.41 12.84 23.64
N ASP A 427 16.79 14.10 23.71
CA ASP A 427 17.99 14.62 23.08
C ASP A 427 19.19 14.41 24.01
N LEU A 428 20.16 13.63 23.53
CA LEU A 428 21.39 13.32 24.27
C LEU A 428 22.53 14.28 23.91
N ASN A 429 22.28 15.34 23.15
CA ASN A 429 23.28 16.36 22.90
C ASN A 429 23.58 17.09 24.22
N ARG A 430 24.86 17.26 24.54
CA ARG A 430 25.29 17.95 25.78
C ARG A 430 24.83 19.41 25.88
N PHE A 431 24.54 20.02 24.74
CA PHE A 431 24.01 21.39 24.64
C PHE A 431 22.49 21.44 24.50
N ALA A 432 21.82 20.30 24.58
CA ALA A 432 20.36 20.23 24.45
C ALA A 432 19.71 21.01 25.63
N THR A 433 18.75 21.84 25.29
CA THR A 433 17.96 22.63 26.26
C THR A 433 16.74 21.87 26.77
N GLY A 434 16.56 20.60 26.33
CA GLY A 434 15.38 19.79 26.64
C GLY A 434 14.12 20.12 25.82
N VAL A 435 14.21 21.06 24.86
CA VAL A 435 13.06 21.50 24.04
C VAL A 435 12.43 20.35 23.25
N SER A 436 13.24 19.37 22.84
CA SER A 436 12.77 18.21 22.10
C SER A 436 12.49 16.97 22.98
N ASP A 437 12.68 17.08 24.29
CA ASP A 437 12.42 15.98 25.21
C ASP A 437 10.92 15.85 25.48
N VAL A 438 10.41 14.64 25.25
CA VAL A 438 8.99 14.33 25.48
C VAL A 438 8.88 12.98 26.17
N LYS A 439 8.08 12.92 27.21
CA LYS A 439 7.68 11.69 27.89
C LYS A 439 6.17 11.53 27.72
N THR A 440 5.75 10.39 27.21
CA THR A 440 4.33 10.07 27.05
C THR A 440 4.00 8.81 27.83
N MET A 441 2.98 8.88 28.64
CA MET A 441 2.34 7.74 29.29
C MET A 441 0.92 7.62 28.77
N ALA A 442 0.53 6.42 28.32
CA ALA A 442 -0.82 6.13 27.89
C ALA A 442 -1.33 4.88 28.61
N LEU A 443 -2.52 4.99 29.19
CA LEU A 443 -3.24 3.89 29.83
C LEU A 443 -4.58 3.74 29.14
N GLY A 444 -4.95 2.51 28.81
CA GLY A 444 -6.23 2.18 28.18
C GLY A 444 -6.86 0.98 28.88
N LEU A 445 -8.15 1.08 29.20
CA LEU A 445 -8.96 -0.03 29.64
C LEU A 445 -10.09 -0.23 28.64
N SER A 446 -10.24 -1.44 28.13
CA SER A 446 -11.34 -1.80 27.23
C SER A 446 -12.06 -3.02 27.79
N HIS A 447 -13.37 -2.96 27.80
CA HIS A 447 -14.25 -4.08 28.11
C HIS A 447 -15.21 -4.30 26.96
N ALA A 448 -15.09 -5.45 26.29
CA ALA A 448 -16.03 -5.91 25.30
C ALA A 448 -16.91 -7.03 25.90
N MET A 449 -18.21 -6.93 25.70
CA MET A 449 -19.18 -7.91 26.13
C MET A 449 -20.06 -8.29 24.94
N GLU A 450 -20.23 -9.58 24.72
CA GLU A 450 -21.16 -10.13 23.75
C GLU A 450 -22.29 -10.83 24.50
N VAL A 451 -23.52 -10.43 24.26
CA VAL A 451 -24.73 -11.09 24.77
C VAL A 451 -25.22 -12.06 23.70
N LYS A 452 -24.88 -13.35 23.84
CA LYS A 452 -25.12 -14.39 22.82
C LYS A 452 -26.60 -14.54 22.46
N ALA A 453 -27.50 -14.48 23.47
CA ALA A 453 -28.94 -14.58 23.24
C ALA A 453 -29.53 -13.42 22.42
N TRP A 454 -28.93 -12.23 22.49
CA TRP A 454 -29.38 -11.05 21.77
C TRP A 454 -28.56 -10.82 20.50
N GLU A 455 -27.46 -11.56 20.33
CA GLU A 455 -26.47 -11.32 19.27
C GLU A 455 -26.02 -9.86 19.24
N MET A 456 -25.78 -9.32 20.43
CA MET A 456 -25.48 -7.92 20.63
C MET A 456 -24.13 -7.76 21.31
N SER A 457 -23.29 -6.90 20.77
CA SER A 457 -22.00 -6.55 21.34
C SER A 457 -22.06 -5.16 21.98
N PHE A 458 -21.36 -5.03 23.09
CA PHE A 458 -21.12 -3.76 23.77
C PHE A 458 -19.64 -3.62 24.01
N THR A 459 -19.09 -2.47 23.73
CA THR A 459 -17.69 -2.17 24.04
C THR A 459 -17.61 -0.83 24.74
N THR A 460 -17.00 -0.82 25.92
CA THR A 460 -16.68 0.40 26.65
C THR A 460 -15.17 0.53 26.69
N SER A 461 -14.64 1.69 26.35
CA SER A 461 -13.22 1.97 26.50
C SER A 461 -12.99 3.30 27.19
N LEU A 462 -11.97 3.31 28.03
CA LEU A 462 -11.44 4.48 28.71
C LEU A 462 -9.95 4.56 28.40
N SER A 463 -9.48 5.69 27.96
CA SER A 463 -8.05 5.92 27.76
C SER A 463 -7.63 7.26 28.35
N HIS A 464 -6.45 7.26 28.94
CA HIS A 464 -5.77 8.42 29.48
C HIS A 464 -4.38 8.50 28.86
N GLN A 465 -4.03 9.63 28.28
CA GLN A 465 -2.69 9.91 27.77
C GLN A 465 -2.18 11.21 28.36
N GLN A 466 -0.97 11.19 28.86
CA GLN A 466 -0.24 12.39 29.27
C GLN A 466 1.09 12.45 28.54
N SER A 467 1.39 13.60 27.96
CA SER A 467 2.66 13.91 27.32
C SER A 467 3.27 15.14 27.96
N ASP A 468 4.42 14.96 28.57
CA ASP A 468 5.21 16.03 29.19
C ASP A 468 6.36 16.39 28.26
N GLY A 469 6.31 17.60 27.70
CA GLY A 469 7.35 18.21 26.88
C GLY A 469 7.97 19.42 27.56
N TYR A 470 8.87 20.11 26.84
CA TYR A 470 9.46 21.35 27.31
C TYR A 470 8.39 22.43 27.49
N GLN A 471 8.18 22.90 28.73
CA GLN A 471 7.20 23.95 29.10
C GLN A 471 5.75 23.63 28.68
N THR A 472 5.45 22.43 28.22
CA THR A 472 4.10 22.03 27.80
C THR A 472 3.73 20.68 28.38
N ARG A 473 2.49 20.57 28.83
CA ARG A 473 1.87 19.29 29.17
C ARG A 473 0.60 19.14 28.38
N TYR A 474 0.48 18.06 27.67
CA TYR A 474 -0.73 17.67 26.98
C TYR A 474 -1.35 16.46 27.68
N THR A 475 -2.63 16.57 27.98
CA THR A 475 -3.43 15.46 28.54
C THR A 475 -4.61 15.18 27.60
N SER A 476 -4.91 13.92 27.37
CA SER A 476 -6.07 13.48 26.59
C SER A 476 -6.78 12.35 27.32
N ASP A 477 -8.05 12.56 27.62
CA ASP A 477 -8.95 11.57 28.20
C ASP A 477 -10.06 11.24 27.22
N VAL A 478 -10.25 9.94 26.91
CA VAL A 478 -11.30 9.50 26.00
C VAL A 478 -12.13 8.42 26.67
N LEU A 479 -13.42 8.65 26.71
CA LEU A 479 -14.41 7.65 27.05
C LEU A 479 -15.23 7.33 25.81
N SER A 480 -15.34 6.06 25.44
CA SER A 480 -16.22 5.65 24.36
C SER A 480 -17.06 4.45 24.75
N PHE A 481 -18.28 4.46 24.22
CA PHE A 481 -19.22 3.36 24.31
C PHE A 481 -19.73 3.04 22.92
N SER A 482 -19.62 1.78 22.53
CA SER A 482 -20.16 1.29 21.26
C SER A 482 -21.03 0.07 21.46
N THR A 483 -22.05 -0.05 20.63
CA THR A 483 -22.94 -1.21 20.58
C THR A 483 -23.20 -1.59 19.14
N GLY A 484 -23.31 -2.89 18.89
CA GLY A 484 -23.63 -3.42 17.59
C GLY A 484 -24.58 -4.60 17.68
N ARG A 485 -25.48 -4.70 16.70
CA ARG A 485 -26.43 -5.81 16.63
C ARG A 485 -26.78 -6.15 15.19
N SER A 486 -26.96 -7.45 14.95
CA SER A 486 -27.56 -7.94 13.71
C SER A 486 -29.03 -8.29 13.93
N PHE A 487 -29.88 -7.71 13.10
CA PHE A 487 -31.33 -7.87 13.17
C PHE A 487 -31.84 -8.74 12.02
N LEU A 488 -33.10 -9.14 12.11
CA LEU A 488 -33.86 -9.96 11.19
C LEU A 488 -33.43 -11.44 11.19
N LYS A 489 -34.36 -12.33 10.83
CA LYS A 489 -34.14 -13.80 10.84
C LYS A 489 -32.92 -14.26 10.03
N LYS A 490 -32.53 -13.52 9.00
CA LYS A 490 -31.39 -13.82 8.13
C LYS A 490 -30.13 -13.03 8.50
N LYS A 491 -30.15 -12.26 9.61
CA LYS A 491 -29.04 -11.38 10.04
C LYS A 491 -28.59 -10.40 8.93
N ASN A 492 -29.53 -9.99 8.10
CA ASN A 492 -29.23 -9.16 6.93
C ASN A 492 -29.33 -7.65 7.20
N LEU A 493 -29.64 -7.23 8.41
CA LEU A 493 -29.53 -5.85 8.88
C LEU A 493 -28.54 -5.80 10.04
N SER A 494 -27.39 -5.17 9.84
CA SER A 494 -26.41 -4.87 10.88
C SER A 494 -26.47 -3.40 11.24
N THR A 495 -26.42 -3.09 12.52
CA THR A 495 -26.37 -1.70 13.00
C THR A 495 -25.28 -1.56 14.04
N SER A 496 -24.66 -0.38 14.08
CA SER A 496 -23.81 0.00 15.19
C SER A 496 -24.02 1.46 15.58
N ALA A 497 -23.81 1.75 16.85
CA ALA A 497 -23.80 3.09 17.40
C ALA A 497 -22.59 3.24 18.31
N THR A 498 -21.90 4.37 18.19
CA THR A 498 -20.76 4.72 19.04
C THR A 498 -20.98 6.14 19.55
N VAL A 499 -20.74 6.33 20.83
CA VAL A 499 -20.68 7.65 21.47
C VAL A 499 -19.30 7.79 22.09
N SER A 500 -18.64 8.89 21.82
CA SER A 500 -17.31 9.19 22.36
C SER A 500 -17.27 10.58 22.97
N LEU A 501 -16.64 10.70 24.11
CA LEU A 501 -16.33 11.95 24.78
C LEU A 501 -14.81 12.04 24.89
N CYS A 502 -14.23 13.10 24.35
CA CYS A 502 -12.80 13.33 24.40
C CYS A 502 -12.55 14.69 25.07
N TYR A 503 -11.71 14.69 26.08
CA TYR A 503 -11.21 15.88 26.72
C TYR A 503 -9.71 16.01 26.51
N ASN A 504 -9.29 17.12 25.92
CA ASN A 504 -7.89 17.45 25.71
C ASN A 504 -7.54 18.73 26.46
N ASP A 505 -6.41 18.73 27.14
CA ASP A 505 -5.89 19.88 27.87
C ASP A 505 -4.42 20.11 27.49
N ILE A 506 -4.14 21.24 26.89
CA ILE A 506 -2.77 21.77 26.74
C ILE A 506 -2.62 22.78 27.85
N ARG A 507 -1.84 22.41 28.86
CA ARG A 507 -1.66 23.18 30.07
C ARG A 507 -1.38 24.66 29.78
N ASP A 508 -2.18 25.53 30.40
CA ASP A 508 -2.10 27.00 30.33
C ASP A 508 -2.28 27.60 28.91
N GLN A 509 -2.69 26.80 27.94
CA GLN A 509 -2.88 27.23 26.55
C GLN A 509 -4.31 27.01 26.05
N GLN A 510 -4.77 25.76 26.01
CA GLN A 510 -6.02 25.41 25.36
C GLN A 510 -6.68 24.19 26.00
N ARG A 511 -8.00 24.21 26.10
CA ARG A 511 -8.83 23.06 26.44
C ARG A 511 -9.82 22.77 25.34
N ASN A 512 -9.95 21.51 25.00
CA ASN A 512 -10.92 21.04 24.02
C ASN A 512 -11.77 19.96 24.64
N LEU A 513 -13.08 20.10 24.52
CA LEU A 513 -14.05 19.04 24.81
C LEU A 513 -14.77 18.68 23.52
N SER A 514 -14.74 17.43 23.13
CA SER A 514 -15.45 16.96 21.95
C SER A 514 -16.38 15.81 22.27
N LEU A 515 -17.57 15.88 21.69
CA LEU A 515 -18.58 14.83 21.70
C LEU A 515 -18.74 14.29 20.28
N GLY A 516 -18.49 13.00 20.09
CA GLY A 516 -18.70 12.27 18.84
C GLY A 516 -19.87 11.29 18.98
N ILE A 517 -20.72 11.24 17.97
CA ILE A 517 -21.79 10.24 17.84
C ILE A 517 -21.70 9.69 16.41
N ASP A 518 -21.48 8.38 16.30
CA ASP A 518 -21.42 7.69 15.03
C ASP A 518 -22.48 6.59 14.98
N LEU A 519 -23.25 6.60 13.92
CA LEU A 519 -24.28 5.60 13.63
C LEU A 519 -23.96 4.93 12.31
N SER A 520 -24.11 3.62 12.24
CA SER A 520 -24.06 2.90 10.98
C SER A 520 -25.13 1.82 10.87
N ALA A 521 -25.59 1.60 9.65
CA ALA A 521 -26.51 0.52 9.31
C ALA A 521 -26.14 -0.07 7.95
N GLY A 522 -26.12 -1.41 7.88
CA GLY A 522 -25.92 -2.15 6.64
C GLY A 522 -27.08 -3.11 6.45
N TYR A 523 -27.75 -3.05 5.30
CA TYR A 523 -28.85 -3.94 4.96
C TYR A 523 -28.59 -4.69 3.66
N THR A 524 -28.69 -6.02 3.71
CA THR A 524 -28.53 -6.89 2.54
C THR A 524 -29.87 -7.50 2.15
N LEU A 525 -30.40 -7.10 0.99
CA LEU A 525 -31.64 -7.63 0.44
C LEU A 525 -31.33 -8.66 -0.64
N ALA A 526 -32.01 -9.80 -0.58
CA ALA A 526 -31.92 -10.89 -1.56
C ALA A 526 -30.47 -11.36 -1.83
N LYS A 527 -29.51 -11.10 -0.93
CA LYS A 527 -28.06 -11.38 -1.04
C LYS A 527 -27.33 -10.58 -2.15
N VAL A 528 -28.02 -9.75 -2.90
CA VAL A 528 -27.48 -9.04 -4.07
C VAL A 528 -27.55 -7.51 -3.91
N HIS A 529 -28.51 -6.98 -3.16
CA HIS A 529 -28.61 -5.56 -2.89
C HIS A 529 -28.03 -5.24 -1.52
N GLN A 530 -27.06 -4.38 -1.47
CA GLN A 530 -26.43 -3.94 -0.22
C GLN A 530 -26.64 -2.44 -0.08
N PHE A 531 -27.30 -2.04 1.00
CA PHE A 531 -27.47 -0.66 1.40
C PHE A 531 -26.59 -0.39 2.60
N SER A 532 -25.88 0.71 2.61
CA SER A 532 -25.09 1.19 3.72
C SER A 532 -25.48 2.61 4.06
N PHE A 533 -25.66 2.86 5.33
CA PHE A 533 -25.88 4.18 5.88
C PHE A 533 -24.87 4.44 6.99
N SER A 534 -24.28 5.62 7.02
CA SER A 534 -23.51 6.10 8.16
C SER A 534 -23.82 7.56 8.41
N ALA A 535 -23.89 7.93 9.68
CA ALA A 535 -24.04 9.32 10.12
C ALA A 535 -23.09 9.58 11.28
N GLY A 536 -22.31 10.65 11.18
CA GLY A 536 -21.41 11.14 12.21
C GLY A 536 -21.79 12.56 12.61
N PHE A 537 -21.82 12.79 13.89
CA PHE A 537 -21.99 14.10 14.50
C PHE A 537 -20.82 14.35 15.43
N ASN A 538 -20.08 15.44 15.24
CA ASN A 538 -19.01 15.86 16.12
C ASN A 538 -19.24 17.30 16.55
N LYS A 539 -19.18 17.51 17.85
CA LYS A 539 -19.25 18.84 18.46
C LYS A 539 -17.96 19.09 19.23
N TYR A 540 -17.26 20.13 18.86
CA TYR A 540 -16.04 20.58 19.51
C TYR A 540 -16.33 21.86 20.27
N SER A 541 -15.76 21.98 21.45
CA SER A 541 -15.77 23.20 22.23
C SER A 541 -14.33 23.51 22.64
N ASP A 542 -13.75 24.50 22.02
CA ASP A 542 -12.39 24.95 22.28
C ASP A 542 -12.40 26.19 23.17
N THR A 543 -11.60 26.18 24.21
CA THR A 543 -11.39 27.34 25.09
C THR A 543 -9.91 27.70 25.04
N ASN A 544 -9.58 28.84 24.46
CA ASN A 544 -8.23 29.38 24.50
C ASN A 544 -8.01 30.07 25.86
N ILE A 545 -7.04 29.59 26.63
CA ILE A 545 -6.74 30.09 27.98
C ILE A 545 -5.73 31.23 27.93
N SER A 546 -4.81 31.19 26.96
CA SER A 546 -3.69 32.13 26.84
C SER A 546 -4.06 33.48 26.22
N ALA A 547 -5.14 33.55 25.43
CA ALA A 547 -5.65 34.77 24.83
C ALA A 547 -7.13 34.91 25.17
N ASP A 548 -7.52 36.04 25.75
CA ASP A 548 -8.88 36.53 26.03
C ASP A 548 -9.99 35.49 26.42
N ARG A 549 -9.66 34.23 26.70
CA ARG A 549 -10.55 33.12 26.99
C ARG A 549 -11.71 32.97 25.99
N THR A 550 -11.45 33.24 24.72
CA THR A 550 -12.43 33.05 23.67
C THR A 550 -12.75 31.59 23.50
N SER A 551 -14.01 31.25 23.61
CA SER A 551 -14.51 29.88 23.32
C SER A 551 -15.00 29.83 21.88
N MET A 552 -14.46 28.90 21.12
CA MET A 552 -14.94 28.61 19.77
C MET A 552 -15.60 27.23 19.77
N GLY A 553 -16.84 27.18 19.31
CA GLY A 553 -17.56 25.92 19.12
C GLY A 553 -17.64 25.56 17.66
N THR A 554 -17.30 24.31 17.32
CA THR A 554 -17.46 23.78 15.97
C THR A 554 -18.38 22.58 16.00
N THR A 555 -19.31 22.52 15.06
CA THR A 555 -20.16 21.36 14.86
C THR A 555 -19.95 20.84 13.45
N GLU A 556 -19.71 19.54 13.34
CA GLU A 556 -19.56 18.84 12.06
C GLU A 556 -20.59 17.72 11.96
N VAL A 557 -21.22 17.63 10.79
CA VAL A 557 -22.16 16.57 10.46
C VAL A 557 -21.71 15.90 9.19
N THR A 558 -21.61 14.59 9.19
CA THR A 558 -21.36 13.78 8.01
C THR A 558 -22.46 12.75 7.87
N ALA A 559 -23.04 12.60 6.71
CA ALA A 559 -23.98 11.54 6.40
C ALA A 559 -23.61 10.88 5.09
N SER A 560 -23.55 9.56 5.06
CA SER A 560 -23.25 8.80 3.84
C SER A 560 -24.31 7.76 3.58
N LEU A 561 -24.74 7.68 2.33
CA LEU A 561 -25.64 6.64 1.83
C LEU A 561 -24.96 5.91 0.68
N GLY A 562 -24.76 4.61 0.83
CA GLY A 562 -24.19 3.74 -0.17
C GLY A 562 -25.20 2.71 -0.65
N TYR A 563 -25.15 2.38 -1.91
CA TYR A 563 -25.87 1.27 -2.51
C TYR A 563 -24.95 0.49 -3.41
N ASN A 564 -24.98 -0.84 -3.28
CA ASN A 564 -24.24 -1.77 -4.13
C ASN A 564 -25.16 -2.90 -4.58
N TYR A 565 -25.17 -3.17 -5.86
CA TYR A 565 -25.92 -4.26 -6.47
C TYR A 565 -24.96 -5.23 -7.14
N THR A 566 -24.96 -6.48 -6.66
CA THR A 566 -24.21 -7.58 -7.27
C THR A 566 -25.14 -8.44 -8.12
N PHE A 567 -24.73 -8.80 -9.33
CA PHE A 567 -25.57 -9.50 -10.27
C PHE A 567 -24.81 -10.56 -11.09
N THR A 568 -25.57 -11.52 -11.56
CA THR A 568 -25.19 -12.39 -12.69
C THR A 568 -26.12 -12.03 -13.85
N LEU A 569 -25.61 -11.22 -14.79
CA LEU A 569 -26.42 -10.73 -15.89
C LEU A 569 -26.76 -11.85 -16.89
N LEU A 570 -25.78 -12.70 -17.15
CA LEU A 570 -25.92 -13.78 -18.12
C LEU A 570 -25.05 -14.96 -17.71
N HIS A 571 -25.61 -16.15 -17.77
CA HIS A 571 -24.89 -17.41 -17.60
C HIS A 571 -25.38 -18.39 -18.68
N LEU A 572 -24.67 -18.43 -19.79
CA LEU A 572 -24.90 -19.43 -20.84
C LEU A 572 -24.17 -20.70 -20.43
N LYS A 573 -24.93 -21.69 -19.97
CA LYS A 573 -24.40 -23.03 -19.69
C LYS A 573 -24.16 -23.78 -20.97
N ARG A 574 -23.12 -24.59 -20.99
CA ARG A 574 -22.90 -25.54 -22.08
C ARG A 574 -24.04 -26.58 -22.10
N LYS A 575 -24.65 -26.80 -23.26
CA LYS A 575 -25.56 -27.95 -23.44
C LYS A 575 -24.73 -29.23 -23.25
N GLY A 576 -25.03 -30.00 -22.22
CA GLY A 576 -24.47 -31.35 -22.06
C GLY A 576 -24.76 -32.18 -23.31
N LYS A 577 -23.81 -32.98 -23.76
CA LYS A 577 -24.13 -34.06 -24.74
C LYS A 577 -25.21 -34.91 -24.07
N VAL A 578 -26.38 -34.91 -24.64
CA VAL A 578 -27.37 -35.95 -24.35
C VAL A 578 -26.71 -37.25 -24.78
N ASN A 579 -26.36 -38.12 -23.85
CA ASN A 579 -25.96 -39.47 -24.15
C ASN A 579 -27.20 -40.14 -24.77
N SER A 580 -27.16 -40.33 -26.09
CA SER A 580 -28.04 -41.23 -26.81
C SER A 580 -27.49 -42.64 -26.61
N GLU A 581 -27.65 -43.19 -25.42
CA GLU A 581 -27.47 -44.60 -25.16
C GLU A 581 -28.55 -45.06 -24.19
N GLY A 582 -29.36 -45.97 -24.66
CA GLY A 582 -30.21 -46.77 -23.80
C GLY A 582 -31.69 -46.76 -24.13
N LYS A 583 -32.08 -47.31 -25.26
CA LYS A 583 -33.28 -48.10 -25.37
C LYS A 583 -32.93 -49.38 -26.12
N SER A 584 -32.77 -50.43 -25.39
CA SER A 584 -33.11 -51.76 -25.80
C SER A 584 -33.43 -52.56 -24.56
N GLU A 585 -34.70 -53.05 -24.60
CA GLU A 585 -35.39 -53.95 -23.70
C GLU A 585 -35.90 -53.45 -22.36
#